data_61fba67342af0e11712f053d8ec2e0b8
#
_entry.id   61fba67342af0e11712f053d8ec2e0b8
#
_cell.length_a   1.000
_cell.length_b   1.000
_cell.length_c   1.000
_cell.angle_alpha   90.00
_cell.angle_beta   90.00
_cell.angle_gamma   90.00
#
_symmetry.space_group_name_H-M   'P 1'
#
loop_
_entity.id
_entity.type
_entity.pdbx_description
1 polymer ?
#
loop_
_entity_poly.entity_id
_entity_poly.type
_entity_poly.pdbx_seq_one_letter_code
_entity_poly.pdbx_strand_id
1 'polypeptide(L)'
;MAGSSAPLPAPLPKLPGETLSGGPSIAAAMALKIVLLAGDGTGPEVMREGVKVLKAVESAYGLSFDLTPYPCGGQHYLDTGEEWPDGAFASCKAADAILLGAVGIPEARLPNGDLAGAGVIFGLRFGLDLYANVRPTKLYPNVRHKVHGGFKQVWEPGKVDFVIVRENTEGLYTPARGFLSRGGTEELAVDSRVITRKGSERVIRFAFELAKSRKGAPGDGKSRLTCVDKSNVVAGDRLWRKIYDEVATGYPGIARDYAYIDAFLQWLVRSPENYDVAVAPNEFGDIATDLAAVLQGGMGMAAGGNIGDAHAMFEPIHGSSPKHAGKDEVNPMAMVLAVQMMLEWLGRRRRERALSEAAAAVEDAVIAVLKAGKVLTYDLGGTAKCSQVGTAIASRVKAAK
;
A
#
# COMPACT_ATOMS: atom_id res chain seq x y z
N MET A 1 -3.42 47.39 3.18
CA MET A 1 -4.51 46.74 2.42
C MET A 1 -4.83 45.45 3.16
N ALA A 2 -6.00 45.41 3.76
CA ALA A 2 -6.43 44.32 4.61
C ALA A 2 -6.83 43.09 3.75
N GLY A 3 -6.17 41.96 3.94
CA GLY A 3 -6.49 40.70 3.31
C GLY A 3 -7.63 40.00 4.06
N SER A 4 -8.74 39.83 3.39
CA SER A 4 -9.93 39.07 3.82
C SER A 4 -9.57 37.60 3.97
N SER A 5 -9.58 37.08 5.20
CA SER A 5 -9.54 35.66 5.51
C SER A 5 -10.94 35.06 5.33
N ALA A 6 -11.06 34.10 4.42
CA ALA A 6 -12.28 33.30 4.30
C ALA A 6 -12.54 32.47 5.55
N PRO A 7 -13.79 32.31 6.01
CA PRO A 7 -14.11 31.57 7.23
C PRO A 7 -13.93 30.05 7.01
N LEU A 8 -13.45 29.37 8.05
CA LEU A 8 -13.34 27.92 8.15
C LEU A 8 -14.71 27.26 7.99
N PRO A 9 -14.81 26.08 7.34
CA PRO A 9 -16.07 25.34 7.27
C PRO A 9 -16.50 24.89 8.68
N ALA A 10 -17.81 24.97 8.92
CA ALA A 10 -18.44 24.66 10.20
C ALA A 10 -18.27 23.17 10.57
N PRO A 11 -18.24 22.83 11.87
CA PRO A 11 -18.22 21.44 12.33
C PRO A 11 -19.53 20.73 11.98
N LEU A 12 -19.42 19.45 11.62
CA LEU A 12 -20.54 18.59 11.28
C LEU A 12 -21.57 18.52 12.44
N PRO A 13 -22.89 18.53 12.14
CA PRO A 13 -23.94 18.52 13.15
C PRO A 13 -23.97 17.22 13.95
N LYS A 14 -24.15 17.32 15.27
CA LYS A 14 -24.47 16.19 16.15
C LYS A 14 -25.86 15.68 15.85
N LEU A 15 -25.99 14.39 15.53
CA LEU A 15 -27.29 13.73 15.39
C LEU A 15 -27.97 13.48 16.74
N PRO A 16 -29.31 13.61 16.85
CA PRO A 16 -30.04 13.36 18.09
C PRO A 16 -30.06 11.87 18.46
N GLY A 17 -30.05 11.59 19.75
CA GLY A 17 -30.06 10.25 20.29
C GLY A 17 -31.36 9.51 19.98
N GLU A 18 -31.24 8.34 19.37
CA GLU A 18 -32.34 7.35 19.29
C GLU A 18 -32.10 6.20 20.25
N THR A 19 -33.09 5.90 21.01
CA THR A 19 -33.18 4.78 21.95
C THR A 19 -33.26 3.46 21.17
N LEU A 20 -32.32 2.57 21.41
CA LEU A 20 -32.31 1.21 20.86
C LEU A 20 -33.33 0.33 21.50
N SER A 21 -34.41 0.00 20.79
CA SER A 21 -35.25 -1.16 21.04
C SER A 21 -35.51 -1.87 19.71
N GLY A 22 -34.93 -3.03 19.55
CA GLY A 22 -35.12 -3.91 18.38
C GLY A 22 -33.95 -4.84 18.21
N GLY A 23 -34.13 -6.14 18.45
CA GLY A 23 -33.12 -7.17 18.21
C GLY A 23 -32.71 -7.23 16.74
N PRO A 24 -31.53 -7.80 16.43
CA PRO A 24 -30.99 -7.78 15.06
C PRO A 24 -31.84 -8.68 14.15
N SER A 25 -32.57 -8.04 13.25
CA SER A 25 -33.00 -8.67 11.99
C SER A 25 -31.73 -8.95 11.19
N ILE A 26 -31.47 -10.22 10.84
CA ILE A 26 -30.42 -10.62 9.89
C ILE A 26 -30.89 -10.12 8.51
N ALA A 27 -30.71 -8.84 8.26
CA ALA A 27 -30.68 -8.35 6.88
C ALA A 27 -29.46 -9.01 6.22
N ALA A 28 -29.66 -9.77 5.15
CA ALA A 28 -28.57 -10.37 4.39
C ALA A 28 -27.57 -9.25 4.06
N ALA A 29 -26.37 -9.31 4.64
CA ALA A 29 -25.35 -8.31 4.39
C ALA A 29 -25.08 -8.31 2.90
N MET A 30 -25.23 -7.14 2.25
CA MET A 30 -24.93 -7.02 0.82
C MET A 30 -23.46 -7.40 0.61
N ALA A 31 -23.22 -8.28 -0.37
CA ALA A 31 -21.85 -8.69 -0.70
C ALA A 31 -20.97 -7.47 -1.06
N LEU A 32 -19.77 -7.43 -0.50
CA LEU A 32 -18.78 -6.40 -0.80
C LEU A 32 -18.19 -6.62 -2.19
N LYS A 33 -18.29 -5.64 -3.05
CA LYS A 33 -17.80 -5.71 -4.43
C LYS A 33 -16.28 -5.46 -4.47
N ILE A 34 -15.54 -6.49 -4.85
CA ILE A 34 -14.08 -6.41 -4.96
C ILE A 34 -13.68 -6.71 -6.40
N VAL A 35 -13.01 -5.76 -7.05
CA VAL A 35 -12.41 -6.00 -8.36
C VAL A 35 -11.02 -6.62 -8.19
N LEU A 36 -10.76 -7.68 -8.93
CA LEU A 36 -9.51 -8.41 -8.95
C LEU A 36 -8.77 -8.13 -10.26
N LEU A 37 -7.60 -7.53 -10.18
CA LEU A 37 -6.67 -7.25 -11.28
C LEU A 37 -5.41 -8.09 -11.06
N ALA A 38 -5.39 -9.32 -11.53
CA ALA A 38 -4.30 -10.25 -11.23
C ALA A 38 -2.95 -9.82 -11.85
N GLY A 39 -3.00 -9.19 -13.03
CA GLY A 39 -1.82 -8.69 -13.73
C GLY A 39 -0.98 -9.80 -14.37
N ASP A 40 0.34 -9.60 -14.33
CA ASP A 40 1.33 -10.39 -15.07
C ASP A 40 2.22 -11.25 -14.16
N GLY A 41 2.94 -12.15 -14.79
CA GLY A 41 4.00 -12.91 -14.14
C GLY A 41 3.53 -13.69 -12.93
N THR A 42 4.03 -13.37 -11.75
CA THR A 42 3.64 -14.01 -10.48
C THR A 42 2.34 -13.44 -9.89
N GLY A 43 1.81 -12.35 -10.44
CA GLY A 43 0.57 -11.72 -9.99
C GLY A 43 -0.62 -12.70 -9.88
N PRO A 44 -0.95 -13.49 -10.93
CA PRO A 44 -2.01 -14.48 -10.86
C PRO A 44 -1.83 -15.55 -9.77
N GLU A 45 -0.58 -15.95 -9.47
CA GLU A 45 -0.29 -16.93 -8.43
C GLU A 45 -0.59 -16.36 -7.04
N VAL A 46 -0.06 -15.19 -6.73
CA VAL A 46 -0.26 -14.57 -5.42
C VAL A 46 -1.71 -14.11 -5.23
N MET A 47 -2.39 -13.63 -6.29
CA MET A 47 -3.81 -13.27 -6.26
C MET A 47 -4.69 -14.47 -5.90
N ARG A 48 -4.42 -15.64 -6.48
CA ARG A 48 -5.13 -16.87 -6.15
C ARG A 48 -5.05 -17.20 -4.65
N GLU A 49 -3.89 -16.98 -4.04
CA GLU A 49 -3.70 -17.22 -2.60
C GLU A 49 -4.41 -16.14 -1.74
N GLY A 50 -4.43 -14.89 -2.20
CA GLY A 50 -5.24 -13.83 -1.56
C GLY A 50 -6.74 -14.16 -1.59
N VAL A 51 -7.26 -14.60 -2.73
CA VAL A 51 -8.66 -15.04 -2.86
C VAL A 51 -8.97 -16.25 -1.96
N LYS A 52 -8.03 -17.19 -1.83
CA LYS A 52 -8.18 -18.32 -0.90
C LYS A 52 -8.35 -17.85 0.56
N VAL A 53 -7.60 -16.84 0.98
CA VAL A 53 -7.73 -16.23 2.30
C VAL A 53 -9.06 -15.50 2.45
N LEU A 54 -9.53 -14.75 1.43
CA LEU A 54 -10.85 -14.12 1.44
C LEU A 54 -11.98 -15.14 1.63
N LYS A 55 -11.92 -16.29 0.96
CA LYS A 55 -12.90 -17.38 1.15
C LYS A 55 -12.87 -17.96 2.57
N ALA A 56 -11.70 -18.05 3.18
CA ALA A 56 -11.60 -18.47 4.58
C ALA A 56 -12.22 -17.42 5.53
N VAL A 57 -12.05 -16.13 5.22
CA VAL A 57 -12.69 -15.02 5.95
C VAL A 57 -14.21 -15.06 5.82
N GLU A 58 -14.76 -15.28 4.60
CA GLU A 58 -16.20 -15.44 4.38
C GLU A 58 -16.76 -16.51 5.30
N SER A 59 -16.14 -17.68 5.30
CA SER A 59 -16.58 -18.83 6.11
C SER A 59 -16.47 -18.58 7.62
N ALA A 60 -15.41 -17.87 8.08
CA ALA A 60 -15.16 -17.68 9.49
C ALA A 60 -15.98 -16.54 10.11
N TYR A 61 -16.29 -15.50 9.33
CA TYR A 61 -16.92 -14.26 9.82
C TYR A 61 -18.32 -14.00 9.28
N GLY A 62 -18.85 -14.87 8.40
CA GLY A 62 -20.16 -14.66 7.78
C GLY A 62 -20.19 -13.46 6.84
N LEU A 63 -19.05 -13.04 6.34
CA LEU A 63 -18.92 -11.98 5.33
C LEU A 63 -19.17 -12.55 3.93
N SER A 64 -19.49 -11.69 2.98
CA SER A 64 -19.70 -12.08 1.57
C SER A 64 -18.97 -11.11 0.65
N PHE A 65 -18.20 -11.64 -0.31
CA PHE A 65 -17.47 -10.85 -1.30
C PHE A 65 -17.93 -11.20 -2.71
N ASP A 66 -18.35 -10.20 -3.48
CA ASP A 66 -18.59 -10.31 -4.92
C ASP A 66 -17.28 -10.00 -5.65
N LEU A 67 -16.59 -11.05 -6.06
CA LEU A 67 -15.25 -10.98 -6.66
C LEU A 67 -15.34 -10.92 -8.17
N THR A 68 -15.02 -9.78 -8.77
CA THR A 68 -15.06 -9.57 -10.21
C THR A 68 -13.65 -9.49 -10.80
N PRO A 69 -13.15 -10.53 -11.50
CA PRO A 69 -11.83 -10.52 -12.12
C PRO A 69 -11.84 -9.82 -13.48
N TYR A 70 -10.79 -9.02 -13.74
CA TYR A 70 -10.48 -8.48 -15.06
C TYR A 70 -9.04 -8.84 -15.45
N PRO A 71 -8.77 -9.26 -16.69
CA PRO A 71 -7.41 -9.36 -17.19
C PRO A 71 -6.81 -7.97 -17.34
N CYS A 72 -5.51 -7.83 -17.09
CA CYS A 72 -4.80 -6.56 -17.25
C CYS A 72 -3.28 -6.77 -17.32
N GLY A 73 -2.58 -5.76 -17.81
CA GLY A 73 -1.13 -5.74 -17.82
C GLY A 73 -0.49 -5.99 -19.17
N GLY A 74 0.78 -6.35 -19.18
CA GLY A 74 1.58 -6.54 -20.38
C GLY A 74 1.15 -7.73 -21.23
N GLN A 75 0.76 -8.84 -20.62
CA GLN A 75 0.27 -10.00 -21.39
C GLN A 75 -1.05 -9.67 -22.09
N HIS A 76 -1.98 -9.04 -21.39
CA HIS A 76 -3.24 -8.61 -22.00
C HIS A 76 -3.00 -7.64 -23.15
N TYR A 77 -2.05 -6.71 -23.01
CA TYR A 77 -1.66 -5.81 -24.07
C TYR A 77 -1.08 -6.55 -25.31
N LEU A 78 -0.21 -7.54 -25.12
CA LEU A 78 0.35 -8.33 -26.22
C LEU A 78 -0.74 -9.11 -26.97
N ASP A 79 -1.78 -9.55 -26.28
CA ASP A 79 -2.84 -10.35 -26.84
C ASP A 79 -3.93 -9.50 -27.55
N THR A 80 -4.16 -8.26 -27.09
CA THR A 80 -5.33 -7.44 -27.51
C THR A 80 -4.99 -6.05 -28.02
N GLY A 81 -3.81 -5.52 -27.70
CA GLY A 81 -3.41 -4.13 -27.95
C GLY A 81 -3.87 -3.15 -26.85
N GLU A 82 -4.54 -3.63 -25.80
CA GLU A 82 -5.05 -2.82 -24.68
C GLU A 82 -4.48 -3.32 -23.34
N GLU A 83 -4.21 -2.41 -22.39
CA GLU A 83 -3.64 -2.77 -21.07
C GLU A 83 -4.67 -3.42 -20.13
N TRP A 84 -5.96 -3.22 -20.38
CA TRP A 84 -7.13 -3.82 -19.74
C TRP A 84 -8.38 -3.64 -20.61
N PRO A 85 -9.43 -4.48 -20.43
CA PRO A 85 -10.62 -4.40 -21.28
C PRO A 85 -11.50 -3.19 -20.96
N ASP A 86 -12.30 -2.81 -21.94
CA ASP A 86 -13.37 -1.83 -21.76
C ASP A 86 -14.25 -2.17 -20.56
N GLY A 87 -14.60 -1.13 -19.78
CA GLY A 87 -15.44 -1.27 -18.59
C GLY A 87 -14.69 -1.66 -17.31
N ALA A 88 -13.42 -2.13 -17.38
CA ALA A 88 -12.64 -2.49 -16.20
C ALA A 88 -12.47 -1.30 -15.24
N PHE A 89 -12.12 -0.12 -15.77
CA PHE A 89 -12.01 1.10 -14.96
C PHE A 89 -13.34 1.50 -14.31
N ALA A 90 -14.45 1.43 -15.06
CA ALA A 90 -15.78 1.73 -14.54
C ALA A 90 -16.17 0.78 -13.39
N SER A 91 -15.83 -0.51 -13.53
CA SER A 91 -16.04 -1.52 -12.48
C SER A 91 -15.17 -1.23 -11.24
N CYS A 92 -13.90 -0.86 -11.42
CA CYS A 92 -13.04 -0.43 -10.33
C CYS A 92 -13.61 0.79 -9.58
N LYS A 93 -14.15 1.76 -10.32
CA LYS A 93 -14.80 2.95 -9.74
C LYS A 93 -16.08 2.62 -8.97
N ALA A 94 -16.80 1.57 -9.36
CA ALA A 94 -18.05 1.13 -8.71
C ALA A 94 -17.82 0.11 -7.57
N ALA A 95 -16.60 -0.40 -7.43
CA ALA A 95 -16.26 -1.39 -6.41
C ALA A 95 -16.07 -0.77 -5.01
N ASP A 96 -16.23 -1.59 -3.98
CA ASP A 96 -15.92 -1.23 -2.60
C ASP A 96 -14.42 -1.18 -2.34
N ALA A 97 -13.64 -2.05 -3.01
CA ALA A 97 -12.18 -2.02 -3.03
C ALA A 97 -11.64 -2.73 -4.27
N ILE A 98 -10.35 -2.54 -4.53
CA ILE A 98 -9.62 -3.15 -5.63
C ILE A 98 -8.43 -3.92 -5.06
N LEU A 99 -8.23 -5.17 -5.52
CA LEU A 99 -7.00 -5.92 -5.32
C LEU A 99 -6.25 -5.96 -6.66
N LEU A 100 -5.02 -5.47 -6.65
CA LEU A 100 -4.11 -5.53 -7.78
C LEU A 100 -2.97 -6.50 -7.48
N GLY A 101 -2.62 -7.35 -8.44
CA GLY A 101 -1.41 -8.15 -8.42
C GLY A 101 -0.21 -7.35 -8.91
N ALA A 102 0.70 -8.00 -9.59
CA ALA A 102 1.85 -7.34 -10.19
C ALA A 102 1.64 -7.17 -11.70
N VAL A 103 2.05 -6.05 -12.27
CA VAL A 103 1.91 -5.76 -13.70
C VAL A 103 3.24 -5.44 -14.36
N GLY A 104 3.32 -5.69 -15.67
CA GLY A 104 4.43 -5.39 -16.52
C GLY A 104 5.24 -6.62 -16.96
N ILE A 105 5.46 -6.72 -18.27
CA ILE A 105 6.34 -7.71 -18.91
C ILE A 105 7.38 -6.90 -19.72
N PRO A 106 8.69 -7.19 -19.61
CA PRO A 106 9.73 -6.39 -20.26
C PRO A 106 9.57 -6.24 -21.79
N GLU A 107 8.98 -7.26 -22.42
CA GLU A 107 8.72 -7.34 -23.86
C GLU A 107 7.49 -6.55 -24.30
N ALA A 108 6.55 -6.28 -23.39
CA ALA A 108 5.31 -5.55 -23.68
C ALA A 108 5.53 -4.05 -23.54
N ARG A 109 5.72 -3.37 -24.67
CA ARG A 109 5.95 -1.92 -24.69
C ARG A 109 4.92 -1.20 -25.54
N LEU A 110 4.51 -0.05 -25.03
CA LEU A 110 3.66 0.90 -25.74
C LEU A 110 4.45 1.61 -26.85
N PRO A 111 3.78 2.21 -27.85
CA PRO A 111 4.46 2.92 -28.95
C PRO A 111 5.38 4.06 -28.49
N ASN A 112 5.11 4.65 -27.32
CA ASN A 112 5.94 5.70 -26.71
C ASN A 112 7.16 5.16 -25.93
N GLY A 113 7.38 3.83 -25.91
CA GLY A 113 8.45 3.15 -25.20
C GLY A 113 8.16 2.79 -23.74
N ASP A 114 7.07 3.27 -23.17
CA ASP A 114 6.66 2.92 -21.80
C ASP A 114 6.33 1.42 -21.70
N LEU A 115 6.47 0.86 -20.49
CA LEU A 115 6.12 -0.52 -20.24
C LEU A 115 4.58 -0.66 -20.17
N ALA A 116 4.01 -1.58 -20.94
CA ALA A 116 2.59 -1.89 -20.86
C ALA A 116 2.22 -2.47 -19.49
N GLY A 117 1.07 -2.07 -18.96
CA GLY A 117 0.62 -2.33 -17.59
C GLY A 117 0.80 -1.14 -16.65
N ALA A 118 1.72 -0.23 -16.94
CA ALA A 118 1.86 1.01 -16.17
C ALA A 118 0.59 1.88 -16.24
N GLY A 119 -0.11 1.90 -17.38
CA GLY A 119 -1.38 2.60 -17.56
C GLY A 119 -2.49 2.10 -16.64
N VAL A 120 -2.49 0.83 -16.25
CA VAL A 120 -3.43 0.28 -15.25
C VAL A 120 -3.20 0.93 -13.89
N ILE A 121 -1.94 0.95 -13.42
CA ILE A 121 -1.57 1.53 -12.12
C ILE A 121 -1.85 3.03 -12.10
N PHE A 122 -1.34 3.77 -13.07
CA PHE A 122 -1.50 5.23 -13.13
C PHE A 122 -2.93 5.63 -13.43
N GLY A 123 -3.65 4.86 -14.28
CA GLY A 123 -5.07 5.04 -14.52
C GLY A 123 -5.91 4.97 -13.24
N LEU A 124 -5.62 4.00 -12.36
CA LEU A 124 -6.29 3.89 -11.07
C LEU A 124 -5.84 5.01 -10.11
N ARG A 125 -4.55 5.26 -9.97
CA ARG A 125 -4.03 6.29 -9.05
C ARG A 125 -4.57 7.68 -9.36
N PHE A 126 -4.53 8.09 -10.62
CA PHE A 126 -5.01 9.41 -11.05
C PHE A 126 -6.53 9.44 -11.21
N GLY A 127 -7.11 8.43 -11.87
CA GLY A 127 -8.54 8.41 -12.19
C GLY A 127 -9.46 8.23 -10.99
N LEU A 128 -8.98 7.59 -9.92
CA LEU A 128 -9.68 7.42 -8.65
C LEU A 128 -9.14 8.32 -7.53
N ASP A 129 -8.20 9.20 -7.85
CA ASP A 129 -7.53 10.14 -6.92
C ASP A 129 -6.98 9.45 -5.65
N LEU A 130 -6.21 8.36 -5.85
CA LEU A 130 -5.59 7.57 -4.78
C LEU A 130 -4.29 8.24 -4.31
N TYR A 131 -4.41 9.34 -3.58
CA TYR A 131 -3.31 10.25 -3.29
C TYR A 131 -2.34 9.80 -2.19
N ALA A 132 -2.72 8.86 -1.35
CA ALA A 132 -1.88 8.35 -0.27
C ALA A 132 -1.51 6.88 -0.53
N ASN A 133 -0.24 6.61 -0.79
CA ASN A 133 0.27 5.25 -0.87
C ASN A 133 0.84 4.88 0.50
N VAL A 134 0.15 3.97 1.19
CA VAL A 134 0.44 3.54 2.56
C VAL A 134 1.22 2.24 2.51
N ARG A 135 2.45 2.25 3.00
CA ARG A 135 3.36 1.09 2.98
C ARG A 135 3.83 0.74 4.39
N PRO A 136 3.14 -0.16 5.09
CA PRO A 136 3.57 -0.66 6.39
C PRO A 136 4.87 -1.47 6.26
N THR A 137 5.75 -1.29 7.22
CA THR A 137 6.98 -2.07 7.36
C THR A 137 7.01 -2.66 8.76
N LYS A 138 6.74 -3.95 8.84
CA LYS A 138 6.65 -4.67 10.12
C LYS A 138 7.45 -5.98 10.03
N LEU A 139 8.42 -6.14 10.90
CA LEU A 139 9.18 -7.39 10.99
C LEU A 139 8.43 -8.38 11.86
N TYR A 140 7.98 -9.44 11.23
CA TYR A 140 7.25 -10.51 11.89
C TYR A 140 8.20 -11.51 12.58
N PRO A 141 7.71 -12.23 13.61
CA PRO A 141 8.51 -13.25 14.28
C PRO A 141 9.04 -14.32 13.33
N ASN A 142 10.26 -14.76 13.56
CA ASN A 142 10.96 -15.80 12.79
C ASN A 142 11.27 -15.45 11.32
N VAL A 143 11.08 -14.20 10.92
CA VAL A 143 11.54 -13.71 9.62
C VAL A 143 13.01 -13.35 9.71
N ARG A 144 13.81 -13.87 8.78
CA ARG A 144 15.25 -13.62 8.66
C ARG A 144 15.53 -12.82 7.38
N HIS A 145 16.62 -12.07 7.43
CA HIS A 145 17.05 -11.22 6.32
C HIS A 145 18.09 -11.94 5.46
N LYS A 146 17.90 -11.93 4.15
CA LYS A 146 18.89 -12.46 3.22
C LYS A 146 19.98 -11.41 2.97
N VAL A 147 21.13 -11.57 3.63
CA VAL A 147 22.28 -10.67 3.56
C VAL A 147 23.52 -11.46 3.21
N HIS A 148 24.30 -11.01 2.22
CA HIS A 148 25.51 -11.71 1.72
C HIS A 148 25.28 -13.19 1.38
N GLY A 149 24.15 -13.49 0.70
CA GLY A 149 23.80 -14.84 0.27
C GLY A 149 23.30 -15.78 1.40
N GLY A 150 23.29 -15.35 2.65
CA GLY A 150 22.81 -16.13 3.79
C GLY A 150 21.65 -15.48 4.53
N PHE A 151 20.93 -16.26 5.35
CA PHE A 151 19.84 -15.76 6.19
C PHE A 151 20.36 -15.43 7.59
N LYS A 152 20.16 -14.17 8.03
CA LYS A 152 20.60 -13.66 9.32
C LYS A 152 19.47 -12.89 10.01
N GLN A 153 19.46 -12.89 11.35
CA GLN A 153 18.65 -11.95 12.12
C GLN A 153 19.43 -10.63 12.20
N VAL A 154 19.06 -9.64 11.41
CA VAL A 154 19.71 -8.32 11.40
C VAL A 154 18.98 -7.35 12.32
N TRP A 155 17.65 -7.34 12.23
CA TRP A 155 16.78 -6.56 13.10
C TRP A 155 15.88 -7.49 13.92
N GLU A 156 15.45 -7.03 15.08
CA GLU A 156 14.60 -7.79 15.98
C GLU A 156 13.11 -7.53 15.70
N PRO A 157 12.27 -8.59 15.66
CA PRO A 157 10.82 -8.43 15.68
C PRO A 157 10.35 -7.53 16.82
N GLY A 158 9.44 -6.60 16.54
CA GLY A 158 9.00 -5.60 17.51
C GLY A 158 9.87 -4.33 17.56
N LYS A 159 11.04 -4.31 16.91
CA LYS A 159 11.84 -3.10 16.69
C LYS A 159 11.62 -2.47 15.32
N VAL A 160 11.01 -3.18 14.39
CA VAL A 160 10.62 -2.69 13.07
C VAL A 160 9.10 -2.76 12.98
N ASP A 161 8.44 -1.63 13.19
CA ASP A 161 7.00 -1.44 13.01
C ASP A 161 6.71 0.04 12.77
N PHE A 162 6.81 0.46 11.51
CA PHE A 162 6.53 1.83 11.08
C PHE A 162 5.77 1.84 9.75
N VAL A 163 5.27 2.98 9.34
CA VAL A 163 4.57 3.15 8.06
C VAL A 163 5.17 4.32 7.30
N ILE A 164 5.46 4.13 6.02
CA ILE A 164 5.76 5.23 5.11
C ILE A 164 4.49 5.56 4.32
N VAL A 165 4.07 6.81 4.39
CA VAL A 165 2.99 7.38 3.56
C VAL A 165 3.65 8.17 2.45
N ARG A 166 3.54 7.63 1.22
CA ARG A 166 4.07 8.22 -0.01
C ARG A 166 2.99 9.06 -0.68
N GLU A 167 3.27 10.30 -1.06
CA GLU A 167 2.44 11.02 -2.02
C GLU A 167 2.37 10.23 -3.33
N ASN A 168 1.22 10.18 -4.00
CA ASN A 168 1.00 9.17 -5.04
C ASN A 168 0.46 9.73 -6.37
N THR A 169 0.21 11.05 -6.47
CA THR A 169 -0.48 11.66 -7.61
C THR A 169 0.26 12.85 -8.23
N GLU A 170 1.39 13.23 -7.68
CA GLU A 170 2.26 14.29 -8.22
C GLU A 170 3.75 13.91 -8.09
N GLY A 171 4.66 14.82 -7.99
CA GLY A 171 6.09 14.59 -7.87
C GLY A 171 6.79 14.44 -9.22
N LEU A 172 7.78 13.56 -9.30
CA LEU A 172 8.55 13.29 -10.51
C LEU A 172 7.78 12.41 -11.52
N TYR A 173 6.80 11.65 -11.06
CA TYR A 173 6.02 10.72 -11.91
C TYR A 173 4.81 11.37 -12.59
N THR A 174 4.73 12.69 -12.60
CA THR A 174 3.72 13.42 -13.37
C THR A 174 3.98 13.27 -14.87
N PRO A 175 2.93 13.34 -15.73
CA PRO A 175 3.11 13.25 -17.18
C PRO A 175 3.73 14.51 -17.82
N ALA A 176 4.14 15.51 -17.04
CA ALA A 176 4.79 16.74 -17.51
C ALA A 176 6.27 16.47 -17.86
N ARG A 177 6.49 15.73 -18.94
CA ARG A 177 7.82 15.27 -19.42
C ARG A 177 7.89 15.29 -20.93
N GLY A 178 9.09 15.25 -21.48
CA GLY A 178 9.29 15.18 -22.92
C GLY A 178 10.73 15.08 -23.35
N PHE A 179 10.91 14.86 -24.65
CA PHE A 179 12.20 14.77 -25.31
C PHE A 179 12.33 15.88 -26.36
N LEU A 180 13.55 16.38 -26.54
CA LEU A 180 13.91 17.22 -27.67
C LEU A 180 14.81 16.39 -28.60
N SER A 181 14.34 16.18 -29.83
CA SER A 181 15.09 15.49 -30.88
C SER A 181 15.57 16.45 -31.95
N ARG A 182 16.81 16.29 -32.43
CA ARG A 182 17.39 17.03 -33.57
C ARG A 182 18.00 16.02 -34.52
N GLY A 183 17.67 16.14 -35.80
CA GLY A 183 18.22 15.25 -36.83
C GLY A 183 17.97 13.75 -36.58
N GLY A 184 16.89 13.38 -35.92
CA GLY A 184 16.58 11.99 -35.57
C GLY A 184 17.27 11.46 -34.30
N THR A 185 18.03 12.33 -33.60
CA THR A 185 18.69 11.97 -32.32
C THR A 185 18.01 12.67 -31.17
N GLU A 186 17.68 11.93 -30.12
CA GLU A 186 17.18 12.49 -28.85
C GLU A 186 18.35 13.11 -28.09
N GLU A 187 18.37 14.46 -27.98
CA GLU A 187 19.46 15.21 -27.37
C GLU A 187 19.17 15.62 -25.92
N LEU A 188 17.88 15.77 -25.55
CA LEU A 188 17.46 16.27 -24.25
C LEU A 188 16.17 15.57 -23.80
N ALA A 189 16.17 15.10 -22.57
CA ALA A 189 14.96 14.68 -21.84
C ALA A 189 14.70 15.64 -20.69
N VAL A 190 13.45 16.00 -20.47
CA VAL A 190 13.01 16.82 -19.33
C VAL A 190 11.89 16.12 -18.60
N ASP A 191 12.08 15.92 -17.31
CA ASP A 191 11.04 15.51 -16.36
C ASP A 191 10.78 16.63 -15.37
N SER A 192 9.51 17.00 -15.18
CA SER A 192 9.10 18.03 -14.23
C SER A 192 8.71 17.41 -12.90
N ARG A 193 9.38 17.82 -11.83
CA ARG A 193 8.97 17.45 -10.47
C ARG A 193 8.00 18.49 -9.92
N VAL A 194 6.76 18.10 -9.70
CA VAL A 194 5.66 18.97 -9.28
C VAL A 194 5.32 18.73 -7.81
N ILE A 195 5.33 19.78 -7.00
CA ILE A 195 4.86 19.78 -5.61
C ILE A 195 3.80 20.87 -5.49
N THR A 196 2.56 20.48 -5.21
CA THR A 196 1.47 21.44 -5.00
C THR A 196 1.07 21.53 -3.53
N ARG A 197 0.48 22.65 -3.13
CA ARG A 197 -0.10 22.80 -1.80
C ARG A 197 -1.18 21.75 -1.55
N LYS A 198 -2.11 21.58 -2.50
CA LYS A 198 -3.23 20.64 -2.39
C LYS A 198 -2.74 19.20 -2.21
N GLY A 199 -1.82 18.72 -3.06
CA GLY A 199 -1.28 17.37 -3.01
C GLY A 199 -0.53 17.11 -1.71
N SER A 200 0.33 18.05 -1.31
CA SER A 200 1.10 17.96 -0.06
C SER A 200 0.20 17.97 1.18
N GLU A 201 -0.72 18.93 1.28
CA GLU A 201 -1.56 19.09 2.47
C GLU A 201 -2.40 17.86 2.75
N ARG A 202 -3.06 17.27 1.74
CA ARG A 202 -3.95 16.13 1.93
C ARG A 202 -3.22 14.87 2.38
N VAL A 203 -2.06 14.56 1.79
CA VAL A 203 -1.29 13.38 2.18
C VAL A 203 -0.60 13.55 3.54
N ILE A 204 -0.14 14.75 3.86
CA ILE A 204 0.43 15.08 5.19
C ILE A 204 -0.66 14.97 6.26
N ARG A 205 -1.86 15.49 6.02
CA ARG A 205 -3.00 15.37 6.92
C ARG A 205 -3.39 13.90 7.12
N PHE A 206 -3.46 13.13 6.06
CA PHE A 206 -3.67 11.69 6.13
C PHE A 206 -2.64 10.99 7.01
N ALA A 207 -1.35 11.33 6.85
CA ALA A 207 -0.27 10.75 7.65
C ALA A 207 -0.36 11.11 9.14
N PHE A 208 -0.79 12.33 9.49
CA PHE A 208 -1.05 12.72 10.88
C PHE A 208 -2.24 11.93 11.49
N GLU A 209 -3.34 11.75 10.75
CA GLU A 209 -4.47 10.93 11.23
C GLU A 209 -4.06 9.47 11.41
N LEU A 210 -3.21 8.95 10.52
CA LEU A 210 -2.65 7.61 10.66
C LEU A 210 -1.78 7.52 11.94
N ALA A 211 -0.86 8.46 12.17
CA ALA A 211 -0.01 8.48 13.37
C ALA A 211 -0.84 8.54 14.67
N LYS A 212 -1.95 9.29 14.67
CA LYS A 212 -2.89 9.36 15.79
C LYS A 212 -3.54 8.02 16.12
N SER A 213 -3.73 7.16 15.12
CA SER A 213 -4.36 5.83 15.28
C SER A 213 -3.37 4.73 15.66
N ARG A 214 -2.06 4.98 15.59
CA ARG A 214 -1.01 4.00 15.88
C ARG A 214 -0.57 4.05 17.35
N LYS A 215 0.25 3.07 17.73
CA LYS A 215 0.79 2.93 19.12
C LYS A 215 2.08 3.73 19.36
N GLY A 216 2.57 4.44 18.33
CA GLY A 216 3.83 5.17 18.37
C GLY A 216 5.04 4.32 17.95
N ALA A 217 6.21 4.96 17.93
CA ALA A 217 7.47 4.33 17.53
C ALA A 217 7.88 3.20 18.47
N PRO A 218 8.37 2.06 17.96
CA PRO A 218 8.75 0.91 18.81
C PRO A 218 9.79 1.21 19.88
N GLY A 219 10.65 2.21 19.65
CA GLY A 219 11.75 2.55 20.54
C GLY A 219 11.33 3.25 21.83
N ASP A 220 10.31 4.12 21.77
CA ASP A 220 9.90 4.97 22.89
C ASP A 220 8.38 5.12 23.09
N GLY A 221 7.59 4.48 22.23
CA GLY A 221 6.12 4.53 22.30
C GLY A 221 5.50 5.88 21.92
N LYS A 222 6.28 6.85 21.43
CA LYS A 222 5.77 8.17 21.08
C LYS A 222 5.16 8.18 19.70
N SER A 223 3.93 8.66 19.58
CA SER A 223 3.33 8.97 18.30
C SER A 223 4.10 10.13 17.66
N ARG A 224 4.67 9.88 16.48
CA ARG A 224 5.42 10.89 15.73
C ARG A 224 5.17 10.75 14.23
N LEU A 225 5.26 11.90 13.56
CA LEU A 225 5.31 11.96 12.11
C LEU A 225 6.65 12.55 11.67
N THR A 226 7.41 11.79 10.87
CA THR A 226 8.67 12.24 10.28
C THR A 226 8.39 12.82 8.89
N CYS A 227 8.69 14.11 8.69
CA CYS A 227 8.69 14.77 7.39
C CYS A 227 9.97 14.40 6.64
N VAL A 228 9.83 13.62 5.56
CA VAL A 228 10.96 13.26 4.70
C VAL A 228 10.99 14.17 3.49
N ASP A 229 12.14 14.79 3.21
CA ASP A 229 12.30 15.72 2.09
C ASP A 229 13.78 15.93 1.69
N LYS A 230 14.04 16.85 0.78
CA LYS A 230 15.36 17.37 0.43
C LYS A 230 15.38 18.90 0.41
N SER A 231 14.72 19.51 1.38
CA SER A 231 14.44 20.95 1.46
C SER A 231 15.69 21.83 1.54
N ASN A 232 16.83 21.26 1.93
CA ASN A 232 18.11 21.98 1.93
C ASN A 232 18.55 22.42 0.51
N VAL A 233 18.14 21.71 -0.55
CA VAL A 233 18.54 22.01 -1.93
C VAL A 233 17.37 22.13 -2.91
N VAL A 234 16.22 21.51 -2.64
CA VAL A 234 15.08 21.44 -3.58
C VAL A 234 13.97 22.43 -3.16
N ALA A 235 13.58 23.31 -4.09
CA ALA A 235 12.57 24.34 -3.81
C ALA A 235 11.19 23.76 -3.49
N GLY A 236 10.74 22.73 -4.24
CA GLY A 236 9.47 22.05 -3.99
C GLY A 236 9.41 21.44 -2.59
N ASP A 237 10.54 20.92 -2.10
CA ASP A 237 10.59 20.32 -0.76
C ASP A 237 10.61 21.37 0.35
N ARG A 238 11.06 22.60 0.08
CA ARG A 238 10.83 23.71 1.01
C ARG A 238 9.35 24.04 1.15
N LEU A 239 8.60 23.98 0.06
CA LEU A 239 7.13 24.12 0.09
C LEU A 239 6.49 22.95 0.87
N TRP A 240 6.90 21.70 0.58
CA TRP A 240 6.45 20.50 1.29
C TRP A 240 6.64 20.63 2.80
N ARG A 241 7.84 20.96 3.27
CA ARG A 241 8.15 21.15 4.69
C ARG A 241 7.34 22.26 5.32
N LYS A 242 7.18 23.39 4.62
CA LYS A 242 6.34 24.50 5.10
C LYS A 242 4.89 24.04 5.32
N ILE A 243 4.32 23.29 4.38
CA ILE A 243 2.96 22.77 4.51
C ILE A 243 2.86 21.74 5.64
N TYR A 244 3.88 20.89 5.80
CA TYR A 244 3.96 19.99 6.94
C TYR A 244 3.89 20.73 8.27
N ASP A 245 4.66 21.80 8.43
CA ASP A 245 4.65 22.63 9.65
C ASP A 245 3.30 23.30 9.89
N GLU A 246 2.67 23.81 8.85
CA GLU A 246 1.33 24.40 8.90
C GLU A 246 0.27 23.36 9.35
N VAL A 247 0.25 22.18 8.74
CA VAL A 247 -0.70 21.10 9.08
C VAL A 247 -0.45 20.59 10.50
N ALA A 248 0.81 20.45 10.90
CA ALA A 248 1.19 19.92 12.22
C ALA A 248 0.67 20.76 13.38
N THR A 249 0.33 22.05 13.18
CA THR A 249 -0.29 22.88 14.21
C THR A 249 -1.62 22.33 14.71
N GLY A 250 -2.35 21.61 13.86
CA GLY A 250 -3.61 20.94 14.20
C GLY A 250 -3.45 19.63 14.98
N TYR A 251 -2.21 19.15 15.19
CA TYR A 251 -1.92 17.85 15.81
C TYR A 251 -0.93 17.95 16.99
N PRO A 252 -1.25 18.71 18.05
CA PRO A 252 -0.29 18.97 19.13
C PRO A 252 0.15 17.71 19.90
N GLY A 253 -0.63 16.62 19.82
CA GLY A 253 -0.31 15.32 20.44
C GLY A 253 0.64 14.43 19.64
N ILE A 254 1.00 14.82 18.41
CA ILE A 254 1.93 14.08 17.56
C ILE A 254 3.27 14.79 17.51
N ALA A 255 4.35 14.12 17.88
CA ALA A 255 5.68 14.69 17.82
C ALA A 255 6.10 14.93 16.36
N ARG A 256 6.67 16.11 16.09
CA ARG A 256 7.23 16.45 14.77
C ARG A 256 8.66 15.94 14.68
N ASP A 257 8.97 15.35 13.56
CA ASP A 257 10.32 14.91 13.24
C ASP A 257 10.65 15.22 11.77
N TYR A 258 11.93 15.34 11.44
CA TYR A 258 12.39 15.76 10.11
C TYR A 258 13.62 14.97 9.71
N ALA A 259 13.65 14.50 8.48
CA ALA A 259 14.81 13.86 7.92
C ALA A 259 14.98 14.24 6.43
N TYR A 260 16.20 14.57 6.02
CA TYR A 260 16.52 14.55 4.60
C TYR A 260 16.53 13.12 4.11
N ILE A 261 16.07 12.88 2.88
CA ILE A 261 15.90 11.53 2.34
C ILE A 261 17.17 10.67 2.46
N ASP A 262 18.33 11.23 2.16
CA ASP A 262 19.61 10.53 2.27
C ASP A 262 19.95 10.11 3.71
N ALA A 263 19.69 10.96 4.70
CA ALA A 263 19.83 10.64 6.11
C ALA A 263 18.76 9.65 6.57
N PHE A 264 17.51 9.82 6.12
CA PHE A 264 16.41 8.92 6.45
C PHE A 264 16.70 7.47 6.08
N LEU A 265 17.23 7.23 4.86
CA LEU A 265 17.59 5.90 4.39
C LEU A 265 18.67 5.24 5.28
N GLN A 266 19.66 6.02 5.72
CA GLN A 266 20.68 5.51 6.64
C GLN A 266 20.10 5.17 8.02
N TRP A 267 19.23 6.03 8.55
CA TRP A 267 18.61 5.84 9.86
C TRP A 267 17.59 4.71 9.86
N LEU A 268 16.87 4.47 8.77
CA LEU A 268 16.01 3.28 8.63
C LEU A 268 16.78 1.98 8.84
N VAL A 269 17.99 1.90 8.32
CA VAL A 269 18.85 0.72 8.48
C VAL A 269 19.44 0.62 9.89
N ARG A 270 19.81 1.77 10.49
CA ARG A 270 20.53 1.79 11.76
C ARG A 270 19.64 1.71 12.99
N SER A 271 18.47 2.35 12.95
CA SER A 271 17.60 2.54 14.11
C SER A 271 16.13 2.65 13.67
N PRO A 272 15.57 1.61 13.01
CA PRO A 272 14.19 1.63 12.52
C PRO A 272 13.16 1.80 13.64
N GLU A 273 13.51 1.42 14.87
CA GLU A 273 12.66 1.53 16.05
C GLU A 273 12.30 2.98 16.43
N ASN A 274 13.00 3.96 15.88
CA ASN A 274 12.74 5.37 16.17
C ASN A 274 11.59 5.96 15.32
N TYR A 275 11.12 5.25 14.31
CA TYR A 275 10.08 5.72 13.40
C TYR A 275 8.71 5.11 13.75
N ASP A 276 7.67 5.93 13.62
CA ASP A 276 6.26 5.52 13.74
C ASP A 276 5.56 5.70 12.38
N VAL A 277 5.38 6.94 11.93
CA VAL A 277 4.93 7.26 10.58
C VAL A 277 5.91 8.22 9.94
N ALA A 278 6.24 7.99 8.67
CA ALA A 278 6.98 8.93 7.84
C ALA A 278 6.10 9.34 6.66
N VAL A 279 6.17 10.62 6.25
CA VAL A 279 5.49 11.10 5.06
C VAL A 279 6.52 11.69 4.09
N ALA A 280 6.43 11.29 2.82
CA ALA A 280 7.40 11.64 1.80
C ALA A 280 6.75 12.03 0.46
N PRO A 281 7.37 12.95 -0.32
CA PRO A 281 7.06 13.13 -1.73
C PRO A 281 7.17 11.82 -2.51
N ASN A 282 6.53 11.77 -3.66
CA ASN A 282 6.29 10.55 -4.43
C ASN A 282 7.57 9.73 -4.66
N GLU A 283 8.57 10.25 -5.31
CA GLU A 283 9.80 9.53 -5.65
C GLU A 283 10.63 9.12 -4.41
N PHE A 284 10.66 9.95 -3.38
CA PHE A 284 11.38 9.62 -2.14
C PHE A 284 10.66 8.53 -1.34
N GLY A 285 9.33 8.59 -1.32
CA GLY A 285 8.52 7.54 -0.71
C GLY A 285 8.69 6.21 -1.41
N ASP A 286 8.79 6.20 -2.75
CA ASP A 286 9.04 5.00 -3.55
C ASP A 286 10.36 4.32 -3.17
N ILE A 287 11.45 5.07 -3.28
CA ILE A 287 12.80 4.57 -3.01
C ILE A 287 12.94 4.11 -1.54
N ALA A 288 12.41 4.90 -0.60
CA ALA A 288 12.50 4.59 0.81
C ALA A 288 11.73 3.30 1.19
N THR A 289 10.59 3.05 0.55
CA THR A 289 9.78 1.85 0.84
C THR A 289 10.39 0.57 0.30
N ASP A 290 11.16 0.64 -0.78
CA ASP A 290 11.91 -0.52 -1.30
C ASP A 290 13.05 -0.91 -0.34
N LEU A 291 13.77 0.09 0.21
CA LEU A 291 14.73 -0.18 1.28
C LEU A 291 14.02 -0.73 2.53
N ALA A 292 12.89 -0.13 2.91
CA ALA A 292 12.10 -0.56 4.08
C ALA A 292 11.61 -2.02 3.95
N ALA A 293 11.31 -2.48 2.73
CA ALA A 293 10.93 -3.87 2.48
C ALA A 293 12.03 -4.86 2.91
N VAL A 294 13.31 -4.49 2.79
CA VAL A 294 14.43 -5.31 3.25
C VAL A 294 14.37 -5.52 4.77
N LEU A 295 13.94 -4.50 5.54
CA LEU A 295 13.88 -4.57 7.01
C LEU A 295 12.80 -5.53 7.51
N GLN A 296 11.78 -5.82 6.69
CA GLN A 296 10.71 -6.75 7.05
C GLN A 296 10.86 -8.16 6.45
N GLY A 297 11.99 -8.45 5.81
CA GLY A 297 12.29 -9.77 5.26
C GLY A 297 12.27 -9.86 3.73
N GLY A 298 12.03 -8.75 3.04
CA GLY A 298 12.04 -8.65 1.58
C GLY A 298 10.69 -8.34 0.96
N MET A 299 10.69 -8.18 -0.36
CA MET A 299 9.52 -7.75 -1.14
C MET A 299 8.32 -8.70 -1.04
N GLY A 300 8.54 -10.01 -0.83
CA GLY A 300 7.47 -11.00 -0.64
C GLY A 300 6.67 -10.84 0.66
N MET A 301 7.11 -9.92 1.55
CA MET A 301 6.41 -9.55 2.79
C MET A 301 5.76 -8.18 2.70
N ALA A 302 6.01 -7.41 1.64
CA ALA A 302 5.68 -6.01 1.58
C ALA A 302 4.35 -5.77 0.84
N ALA A 303 3.37 -5.29 1.56
CA ALA A 303 2.06 -4.89 1.04
C ALA A 303 1.92 -3.37 1.00
N GLY A 304 1.03 -2.86 0.16
CA GLY A 304 0.70 -1.46 0.07
C GLY A 304 -0.77 -1.20 -0.20
N GLY A 305 -1.25 -0.04 0.24
CA GLY A 305 -2.58 0.46 -0.08
C GLY A 305 -2.49 1.83 -0.72
N ASN A 306 -3.07 1.99 -1.90
CA ASN A 306 -3.25 3.28 -2.57
C ASN A 306 -4.63 3.80 -2.17
N ILE A 307 -4.69 4.87 -1.39
CA ILE A 307 -5.90 5.32 -0.70
C ILE A 307 -6.26 6.74 -1.13
N GLY A 308 -7.50 6.92 -1.53
CA GLY A 308 -8.16 8.20 -1.75
C GLY A 308 -9.32 8.39 -0.78
N ASP A 309 -10.04 9.51 -0.93
CA ASP A 309 -11.21 9.79 -0.08
C ASP A 309 -12.37 8.82 -0.34
N ALA A 310 -12.58 8.41 -1.60
CA ALA A 310 -13.70 7.58 -2.02
C ALA A 310 -13.30 6.12 -2.32
N HIS A 311 -12.10 5.88 -2.80
CA HIS A 311 -11.66 4.60 -3.33
C HIS A 311 -10.34 4.16 -2.72
N ALA A 312 -10.06 2.84 -2.76
CA ALA A 312 -8.76 2.30 -2.41
C ALA A 312 -8.42 1.06 -3.25
N MET A 313 -7.13 0.92 -3.54
CA MET A 313 -6.53 -0.23 -4.20
C MET A 313 -5.42 -0.79 -3.33
N PHE A 314 -5.39 -2.11 -3.16
CA PHE A 314 -4.40 -2.81 -2.34
C PHE A 314 -3.59 -3.76 -3.20
N GLU A 315 -2.29 -3.83 -2.96
CA GLU A 315 -1.35 -4.55 -3.81
C GLU A 315 -0.14 -5.07 -3.02
N PRO A 316 0.49 -6.18 -3.42
CA PRO A 316 1.88 -6.43 -3.06
C PRO A 316 2.75 -5.40 -3.78
N ILE A 317 3.81 -4.89 -3.14
CA ILE A 317 4.65 -3.86 -3.76
C ILE A 317 5.75 -4.43 -4.68
N HIS A 318 5.88 -5.75 -4.76
CA HIS A 318 6.82 -6.39 -5.68
C HIS A 318 6.33 -6.35 -7.13
N GLY A 319 7.27 -6.34 -8.08
CA GLY A 319 6.97 -6.44 -9.51
C GLY A 319 6.49 -7.82 -9.96
N SER A 320 6.20 -7.96 -11.23
CA SER A 320 5.65 -9.19 -11.86
C SER A 320 6.59 -10.40 -11.86
N SER A 321 7.89 -10.15 -11.71
CA SER A 321 8.92 -11.20 -11.59
C SER A 321 8.77 -12.35 -12.61
N PRO A 322 8.84 -12.12 -13.94
CA PRO A 322 8.51 -13.09 -14.96
C PRO A 322 9.32 -14.40 -14.89
N LYS A 323 10.53 -14.34 -14.35
CA LYS A 323 11.42 -15.51 -14.16
C LYS A 323 10.83 -16.57 -13.21
N HIS A 324 9.91 -16.18 -12.34
CA HIS A 324 9.29 -17.04 -11.33
C HIS A 324 7.84 -17.41 -11.68
N ALA A 325 7.29 -16.83 -12.75
CA ALA A 325 5.91 -17.08 -13.18
C ALA A 325 5.65 -18.55 -13.48
N GLY A 326 4.52 -19.08 -13.01
CA GLY A 326 4.08 -20.46 -13.24
C GLY A 326 4.80 -21.53 -12.44
N LYS A 327 5.76 -21.16 -11.57
CA LYS A 327 6.57 -22.12 -10.80
C LYS A 327 6.02 -22.46 -9.42
N ASP A 328 5.00 -21.74 -8.99
CA ASP A 328 4.38 -21.89 -7.65
C ASP A 328 5.41 -21.78 -6.49
N GLU A 329 6.44 -20.94 -6.65
CA GLU A 329 7.54 -20.85 -5.70
C GLU A 329 7.63 -19.50 -4.95
N VAL A 330 6.89 -18.46 -5.41
CA VAL A 330 6.94 -17.13 -4.83
C VAL A 330 6.19 -17.05 -3.50
N ASN A 331 6.55 -16.04 -2.69
CA ASN A 331 5.92 -15.80 -1.41
C ASN A 331 4.58 -15.04 -1.60
N PRO A 332 3.43 -15.61 -1.18
CA PRO A 332 2.15 -14.93 -1.31
C PRO A 332 1.81 -13.98 -0.15
N MET A 333 2.68 -13.87 0.88
CA MET A 333 2.34 -13.14 2.11
C MET A 333 2.10 -11.66 1.86
N ALA A 334 2.80 -11.04 0.91
CA ALA A 334 2.56 -9.64 0.54
C ALA A 334 1.12 -9.43 0.03
N MET A 335 0.58 -10.31 -0.83
CA MET A 335 -0.81 -10.26 -1.27
C MET A 335 -1.78 -10.55 -0.12
N VAL A 336 -1.48 -11.51 0.74
CA VAL A 336 -2.33 -11.80 1.92
C VAL A 336 -2.38 -10.61 2.87
N LEU A 337 -1.26 -9.91 3.07
CA LEU A 337 -1.21 -8.68 3.87
C LEU A 337 -1.92 -7.51 3.15
N ALA A 338 -1.91 -7.46 1.82
CA ALA A 338 -2.73 -6.51 1.06
C ALA A 338 -4.25 -6.78 1.27
N VAL A 339 -4.65 -8.05 1.30
CA VAL A 339 -6.03 -8.44 1.71
C VAL A 339 -6.33 -8.00 3.15
N GLN A 340 -5.41 -8.19 4.07
CA GLN A 340 -5.55 -7.72 5.45
C GLN A 340 -5.76 -6.20 5.53
N MET A 341 -4.93 -5.43 4.80
CA MET A 341 -5.07 -3.97 4.72
C MET A 341 -6.42 -3.54 4.12
N MET A 342 -6.89 -4.24 3.09
CA MET A 342 -8.20 -4.01 2.47
C MET A 342 -9.34 -4.22 3.46
N LEU A 343 -9.33 -5.33 4.18
CA LEU A 343 -10.35 -5.64 5.19
C LEU A 343 -10.38 -4.60 6.31
N GLU A 344 -9.21 -4.20 6.81
CA GLU A 344 -9.10 -3.17 7.84
C GLU A 344 -9.62 -1.81 7.34
N TRP A 345 -9.27 -1.41 6.11
CA TRP A 345 -9.76 -0.16 5.51
C TRP A 345 -11.28 -0.19 5.33
N LEU A 346 -11.83 -1.29 4.80
CA LEU A 346 -13.28 -1.46 4.64
C LEU A 346 -13.99 -1.44 6.01
N GLY A 347 -13.43 -2.10 7.02
CA GLY A 347 -13.99 -2.14 8.37
C GLY A 347 -14.10 -0.75 9.00
N ARG A 348 -13.05 0.04 8.91
CA ARG A 348 -13.06 1.45 9.37
C ARG A 348 -14.02 2.32 8.59
N ARG A 349 -14.02 2.21 7.27
CA ARG A 349 -14.86 3.03 6.39
C ARG A 349 -16.35 2.74 6.59
N ARG A 350 -16.72 1.47 6.72
CA ARG A 350 -18.10 1.02 6.92
C ARG A 350 -18.54 0.97 8.39
N ARG A 351 -17.60 1.17 9.31
CA ARG A 351 -17.78 0.96 10.76
C ARG A 351 -18.29 -0.44 11.06
N GLU A 352 -17.80 -1.41 10.33
CA GLU A 352 -18.18 -2.82 10.41
C GLU A 352 -17.11 -3.61 11.17
N ARG A 353 -17.40 -3.97 12.40
CA ARG A 353 -16.46 -4.61 13.32
C ARG A 353 -15.97 -5.97 12.80
N ALA A 354 -16.85 -6.74 12.17
CA ALA A 354 -16.51 -8.06 11.63
C ALA A 354 -15.37 -7.99 10.60
N LEU A 355 -15.31 -6.94 9.77
CA LEU A 355 -14.22 -6.72 8.81
C LEU A 355 -12.89 -6.42 9.51
N SER A 356 -12.88 -5.58 10.55
CA SER A 356 -11.67 -5.28 11.31
C SER A 356 -11.18 -6.50 12.11
N GLU A 357 -12.09 -7.30 12.68
CA GLU A 357 -11.75 -8.56 13.34
C GLU A 357 -11.19 -9.59 12.35
N ALA A 358 -11.76 -9.67 11.15
CA ALA A 358 -11.26 -10.52 10.08
C ALA A 358 -9.85 -10.08 9.63
N ALA A 359 -9.60 -8.78 9.51
CA ALA A 359 -8.27 -8.26 9.20
C ALA A 359 -7.24 -8.69 10.24
N ALA A 360 -7.55 -8.56 11.53
CA ALA A 360 -6.69 -9.01 12.62
C ALA A 360 -6.44 -10.52 12.57
N ALA A 361 -7.46 -11.32 12.29
CA ALA A 361 -7.33 -12.78 12.18
C ALA A 361 -6.45 -13.21 10.98
N VAL A 362 -6.49 -12.48 9.87
CA VAL A 362 -5.58 -12.72 8.73
C VAL A 362 -4.13 -12.44 9.14
N GLU A 363 -3.86 -11.33 9.83
CA GLU A 363 -2.52 -11.02 10.32
C GLU A 363 -2.04 -12.08 11.34
N ASP A 364 -2.88 -12.48 12.27
CA ASP A 364 -2.58 -13.52 13.25
C ASP A 364 -2.29 -14.87 12.58
N ALA A 365 -3.00 -15.22 11.52
CA ALA A 365 -2.74 -16.42 10.73
C ALA A 365 -1.36 -16.38 10.05
N VAL A 366 -0.97 -15.23 9.49
CA VAL A 366 0.38 -15.02 8.93
C VAL A 366 1.44 -15.18 10.03
N ILE A 367 1.25 -14.54 11.17
CA ILE A 367 2.15 -14.65 12.33
C ILE A 367 2.27 -16.11 12.79
N ALA A 368 1.18 -16.86 12.85
CA ALA A 368 1.20 -18.26 13.27
C ALA A 368 1.95 -19.17 12.28
N VAL A 369 1.85 -18.93 10.97
CA VAL A 369 2.62 -19.66 9.95
C VAL A 369 4.12 -19.35 10.08
N LEU A 370 4.48 -18.07 10.22
CA LEU A 370 5.86 -17.63 10.38
C LEU A 370 6.48 -18.18 11.67
N LYS A 371 5.79 -18.10 12.81
CA LYS A 371 6.26 -18.68 14.10
C LYS A 371 6.48 -20.18 14.01
N ALA A 372 5.61 -20.90 13.32
CA ALA A 372 5.75 -22.35 13.13
C ALA A 372 6.98 -22.71 12.28
N GLY A 373 7.38 -21.85 11.33
CA GLY A 373 8.61 -21.99 10.55
C GLY A 373 8.65 -23.20 9.59
N LYS A 374 7.54 -23.92 9.44
CA LYS A 374 7.48 -25.19 8.67
C LYS A 374 7.09 -25.02 7.21
N VAL A 375 6.34 -23.98 6.89
CA VAL A 375 5.78 -23.72 5.56
C VAL A 375 6.20 -22.32 5.13
N LEU A 376 7.44 -22.18 4.68
CA LEU A 376 8.08 -20.96 4.25
C LEU A 376 8.60 -21.13 2.82
N THR A 377 8.52 -20.08 2.02
CA THR A 377 9.07 -20.01 0.67
C THR A 377 10.59 -19.79 0.67
N TYR A 378 11.22 -19.90 -0.48
CA TYR A 378 12.67 -19.83 -0.64
C TYR A 378 13.27 -18.47 -0.20
N ASP A 379 12.54 -17.39 -0.38
CA ASP A 379 12.93 -16.03 0.03
C ASP A 379 13.00 -15.86 1.55
N LEU A 380 12.29 -16.70 2.30
CA LEU A 380 12.33 -16.79 3.76
C LEU A 380 13.17 -17.98 4.26
N GLY A 381 13.91 -18.63 3.37
CA GLY A 381 14.81 -19.74 3.71
C GLY A 381 14.12 -21.11 3.80
N GLY A 382 12.90 -21.24 3.30
CA GLY A 382 12.16 -22.50 3.22
C GLY A 382 12.17 -23.12 1.82
N THR A 383 11.30 -24.08 1.62
CA THR A 383 11.13 -24.82 0.35
C THR A 383 9.66 -25.00 -0.03
N ALA A 384 8.76 -24.38 0.72
CA ALA A 384 7.32 -24.50 0.46
C ALA A 384 6.91 -23.76 -0.82
N LYS A 385 5.88 -24.28 -1.45
CA LYS A 385 5.25 -23.68 -2.60
C LYS A 385 4.36 -22.49 -2.21
N CYS A 386 4.14 -21.56 -3.13
CA CYS A 386 3.21 -20.44 -2.98
C CYS A 386 1.83 -20.93 -2.50
N SER A 387 1.29 -21.92 -3.19
CA SER A 387 -0.01 -22.53 -2.87
C SER A 387 -0.05 -23.21 -1.49
N GLN A 388 1.05 -23.77 -1.02
CA GLN A 388 1.13 -24.37 0.31
C GLN A 388 1.12 -23.32 1.41
N VAL A 389 1.83 -22.20 1.21
CA VAL A 389 1.85 -21.07 2.17
C VAL A 389 0.45 -20.45 2.26
N GLY A 390 -0.20 -20.14 1.12
CA GLY A 390 -1.55 -19.59 1.15
C GLY A 390 -2.57 -20.53 1.82
N THR A 391 -2.48 -21.83 1.55
CA THR A 391 -3.33 -22.83 2.22
C THR A 391 -3.06 -22.91 3.72
N ALA A 392 -1.79 -22.84 4.15
CA ALA A 392 -1.42 -22.84 5.55
C ALA A 392 -1.94 -21.60 6.30
N ILE A 393 -1.97 -20.43 5.65
CA ILE A 393 -2.54 -19.20 6.22
C ILE A 393 -4.06 -19.33 6.28
N ALA A 394 -4.73 -19.65 5.15
CA ALA A 394 -6.19 -19.76 5.08
C ALA A 394 -6.78 -20.72 6.12
N SER A 395 -6.10 -21.86 6.35
CA SER A 395 -6.53 -22.85 7.36
C SER A 395 -6.43 -22.34 8.83
N ARG A 396 -5.74 -21.22 9.06
CA ARG A 396 -5.57 -20.61 10.37
C ARG A 396 -6.44 -19.38 10.61
N VAL A 397 -7.11 -18.89 9.59
CA VAL A 397 -8.13 -17.83 9.74
C VAL A 397 -9.31 -18.41 10.52
N LYS A 398 -9.58 -17.86 11.69
CA LYS A 398 -10.67 -18.29 12.59
C LYS A 398 -11.37 -17.08 13.14
N ALA A 399 -12.67 -17.17 13.35
CA ALA A 399 -13.40 -16.14 14.07
C ALA A 399 -12.82 -15.97 15.51
N ALA A 400 -12.78 -14.73 15.95
CA ALA A 400 -12.48 -14.47 17.37
C ALA A 400 -13.54 -15.19 18.24
N LYS A 401 -13.07 -15.88 19.28
CA LYS A 401 -13.96 -16.55 20.25
C LYS A 401 -14.63 -15.53 21.16
#